data_bb3cca930695c1c6095c59f7dc679bff
#
_entry.id   bb3cca930695c1c6095c59f7dc679bff
#
_cell.length_a   1.000
_cell.length_b   1.000
_cell.length_c   1.000
_cell.angle_alpha   90.00
_cell.angle_beta   90.00
_cell.angle_gamma   90.00
#
_symmetry.space_group_name_H-M   'P 1'
#
loop_
_entity.id
_entity.type
_entity.pdbx_description
1 polymer ?
#
loop_
_entity_poly.entity_id
_entity_poly.type
_entity_poly.pdbx_seq_one_letter_code
_entity_poly.pdbx_strand_id
1 'polypeptide(L)'
;MKSKIFRFLFLLSGVCGLASHALAAESSPITAPGPLGVLAGTFVNAGAGTSVVLMVPGSGPTDRDGNSALGQKPATLRQIADGLATHGISSVRIDKRGMFGSKQAVADGNDVTIAEYASDVRSWIGVIRAKTGARCIWVLGHSEGGLVALASAQGQADICGLILLSTPGRPLGEVLRAQLHAIPSAKTVLPQIDTAIDALEAGQHVDVQTLHPGLRGVFHPRVQDFMIDLFHHDPALLLKAYHGPVFIVQGGTDRQISATDDLPLLKAADPEATVVLLPSAIHSLADLGAVPATDGSLPIDGAVVPDIAEFIQKH
;
A
#
# COMPACT_ATOMS: atom_id res chain seq x y z
N MET A 1 -12.20 -76.93 -43.66
CA MET A 1 -11.49 -76.24 -42.63
C MET A 1 -11.82 -74.71 -42.71
N LYS A 2 -12.64 -74.19 -41.76
CA LYS A 2 -13.13 -72.83 -41.79
C LYS A 2 -12.33 -72.02 -40.73
N SER A 3 -11.51 -71.07 -41.21
CA SER A 3 -10.77 -70.12 -40.35
C SER A 3 -11.69 -69.00 -39.87
N LYS A 4 -11.81 -68.81 -38.52
CA LYS A 4 -12.53 -67.73 -37.91
C LYS A 4 -11.53 -66.59 -37.62
N ILE A 5 -11.70 -65.47 -38.29
CA ILE A 5 -10.96 -64.22 -38.01
C ILE A 5 -11.68 -63.47 -36.88
N PHE A 6 -11.02 -63.33 -35.74
CA PHE A 6 -11.47 -62.52 -34.60
C PHE A 6 -11.03 -61.05 -34.86
N ARG A 7 -11.97 -60.11 -35.02
CA ARG A 7 -11.72 -58.68 -35.07
C ARG A 7 -11.76 -58.14 -33.66
N PHE A 8 -10.61 -57.66 -33.16
CA PHE A 8 -10.52 -56.88 -31.94
C PHE A 8 -10.86 -55.41 -32.23
N LEU A 9 -11.95 -54.91 -31.62
CA LEU A 9 -12.36 -53.52 -31.71
C LEU A 9 -11.67 -52.78 -30.54
N PHE A 10 -10.66 -51.92 -30.85
CA PHE A 10 -10.05 -50.99 -29.87
C PHE A 10 -10.97 -49.79 -29.75
N LEU A 11 -11.64 -49.65 -28.59
CA LEU A 11 -12.30 -48.41 -28.19
C LEU A 11 -11.21 -47.45 -27.64
N LEU A 12 -10.83 -46.42 -28.41
CA LEU A 12 -10.08 -45.29 -27.93
C LEU A 12 -11.03 -44.37 -27.13
N SER A 13 -10.95 -44.46 -25.80
CA SER A 13 -11.58 -43.45 -24.91
C SER A 13 -10.71 -42.19 -24.93
N GLY A 14 -11.10 -41.22 -25.76
CA GLY A 14 -10.50 -39.88 -25.74
C GLY A 14 -10.86 -39.17 -24.45
N VAL A 15 -9.92 -39.07 -23.52
CA VAL A 15 -10.01 -38.14 -22.37
C VAL A 15 -9.80 -36.73 -22.90
N CYS A 16 -10.90 -36.00 -23.10
CA CYS A 16 -10.88 -34.57 -23.42
C CYS A 16 -10.48 -33.81 -22.13
N GLY A 17 -9.19 -33.62 -21.96
CA GLY A 17 -8.66 -32.75 -20.89
C GLY A 17 -9.12 -31.33 -21.18
N LEU A 18 -10.08 -30.82 -20.39
CA LEU A 18 -10.40 -29.40 -20.33
C LEU A 18 -9.19 -28.70 -19.75
N ALA A 19 -8.30 -28.21 -20.61
CA ALA A 19 -7.27 -27.23 -20.19
C ALA A 19 -8.02 -25.96 -19.77
N SER A 20 -8.17 -25.78 -18.46
CA SER A 20 -8.58 -24.49 -17.89
C SER A 20 -7.51 -23.47 -18.26
N HIS A 21 -7.75 -22.72 -19.32
CA HIS A 21 -6.96 -21.53 -19.59
C HIS A 21 -7.27 -20.55 -18.47
N ALA A 22 -6.34 -20.36 -17.55
CA ALA A 22 -6.37 -19.22 -16.65
C ALA A 22 -6.38 -17.96 -17.53
N LEU A 23 -7.53 -17.32 -17.65
CA LEU A 23 -7.64 -16.01 -18.30
C LEU A 23 -6.72 -15.08 -17.53
N ALA A 24 -5.78 -14.45 -18.23
CA ALA A 24 -4.97 -13.39 -17.63
C ALA A 24 -5.92 -12.35 -17.03
N ALA A 25 -5.66 -11.93 -15.80
CA ALA A 25 -6.51 -10.95 -15.13
C ALA A 25 -6.59 -9.67 -15.97
N GLU A 26 -7.82 -9.23 -16.24
CA GLU A 26 -8.05 -8.04 -17.06
C GLU A 26 -7.80 -6.79 -16.23
N SER A 27 -6.92 -5.92 -16.74
CA SER A 27 -6.64 -4.61 -16.14
C SER A 27 -7.39 -3.50 -16.88
N SER A 28 -8.13 -2.67 -16.16
CA SER A 28 -8.93 -1.58 -16.73
C SER A 28 -8.88 -0.33 -15.87
N PRO A 29 -9.02 0.88 -16.46
CA PRO A 29 -9.15 2.11 -15.69
C PRO A 29 -10.46 2.11 -14.89
N ILE A 30 -10.39 2.72 -13.69
CA ILE A 30 -11.54 2.94 -12.83
C ILE A 30 -11.43 4.33 -12.21
N THR A 31 -12.55 4.99 -11.93
CA THR A 31 -12.56 6.30 -11.28
C THR A 31 -13.55 6.32 -10.12
N ALA A 32 -13.26 7.16 -9.12
CA ALA A 32 -14.19 7.48 -8.04
C ALA A 32 -14.40 9.00 -7.97
N PRO A 33 -15.52 9.47 -7.39
CA PRO A 33 -15.72 10.90 -7.14
C PRO A 33 -14.66 11.45 -6.19
N GLY A 34 -14.06 12.57 -6.53
CA GLY A 34 -13.22 13.38 -5.66
C GLY A 34 -13.79 14.78 -5.49
N PRO A 35 -13.20 15.65 -4.66
CA PRO A 35 -13.81 16.93 -4.27
C PRO A 35 -13.97 17.93 -5.42
N LEU A 36 -12.98 18.08 -6.31
CA LEU A 36 -13.03 18.99 -7.48
C LEU A 36 -13.01 18.25 -8.81
N GLY A 37 -12.68 16.96 -8.81
CA GLY A 37 -12.57 16.14 -10.01
C GLY A 37 -12.49 14.67 -9.66
N VAL A 38 -12.27 13.83 -10.66
CA VAL A 38 -12.22 12.37 -10.45
C VAL A 38 -10.92 11.94 -9.78
N LEU A 39 -11.04 10.94 -8.91
CA LEU A 39 -9.93 10.13 -8.47
C LEU A 39 -9.71 9.01 -9.48
N ALA A 40 -8.47 8.75 -9.85
CA ALA A 40 -8.11 7.78 -10.87
C ALA A 40 -7.46 6.53 -10.26
N GLY A 41 -7.79 5.38 -10.80
CA GLY A 41 -7.25 4.09 -10.38
C GLY A 41 -7.16 3.09 -11.51
N THR A 42 -6.63 1.91 -11.20
CA THR A 42 -6.58 0.75 -12.09
C THR A 42 -7.21 -0.42 -11.37
N PHE A 43 -8.23 -1.00 -11.96
CA PHE A 43 -8.90 -2.22 -11.49
C PHE A 43 -8.30 -3.44 -12.19
N VAL A 44 -7.87 -4.42 -11.40
CA VAL A 44 -7.46 -5.75 -11.87
C VAL A 44 -8.56 -6.72 -11.48
N ASN A 45 -9.21 -7.30 -12.48
CA ASN A 45 -10.35 -8.19 -12.29
C ASN A 45 -9.88 -9.66 -12.31
N ALA A 46 -10.01 -10.35 -11.20
CA ALA A 46 -9.69 -11.78 -11.07
C ALA A 46 -10.93 -12.69 -11.20
N GLY A 47 -12.10 -12.14 -11.46
CA GLY A 47 -13.36 -12.88 -11.65
C GLY A 47 -14.51 -12.33 -10.80
N ALA A 48 -15.71 -12.78 -11.10
CA ALA A 48 -16.91 -12.39 -10.37
C ALA A 48 -16.95 -13.04 -8.97
N GLY A 49 -17.41 -12.27 -7.98
CA GLY A 49 -17.56 -12.76 -6.59
C GLY A 49 -16.27 -12.94 -5.82
N THR A 50 -15.14 -12.47 -6.36
CA THR A 50 -13.83 -12.53 -5.69
C THR A 50 -13.71 -11.45 -4.60
N SER A 51 -12.85 -11.68 -3.60
CA SER A 51 -12.42 -10.63 -2.68
C SER A 51 -11.74 -9.49 -3.44
N VAL A 52 -11.89 -8.25 -2.96
CA VAL A 52 -11.29 -7.09 -3.61
C VAL A 52 -10.42 -6.32 -2.62
N VAL A 53 -9.20 -5.98 -3.05
CA VAL A 53 -8.23 -5.19 -2.28
C VAL A 53 -8.11 -3.80 -2.88
N LEU A 54 -8.41 -2.76 -2.09
CA LEU A 54 -8.09 -1.37 -2.41
C LEU A 54 -6.68 -1.06 -1.91
N MET A 55 -5.79 -0.57 -2.77
CA MET A 55 -4.39 -0.33 -2.45
C MET A 55 -4.06 1.16 -2.44
N VAL A 56 -3.58 1.64 -1.30
CA VAL A 56 -3.21 3.04 -1.05
C VAL A 56 -1.70 3.19 -1.05
N PRO A 57 -1.12 4.03 -1.93
CA PRO A 57 0.33 4.23 -2.00
C PRO A 57 0.88 5.07 -0.84
N GLY A 58 2.20 5.01 -0.67
CA GLY A 58 2.94 5.74 0.37
C GLY A 58 3.06 7.25 0.15
N SER A 59 3.95 7.86 0.92
CA SER A 59 4.19 9.31 0.98
C SER A 59 4.60 9.94 -0.35
N GLY A 60 4.37 11.24 -0.46
CA GLY A 60 4.82 12.08 -1.56
C GLY A 60 4.21 11.73 -2.91
N PRO A 61 4.85 12.10 -4.02
CA PRO A 61 4.39 11.85 -5.37
C PRO A 61 4.67 10.39 -5.78
N THR A 62 4.00 9.45 -5.10
CA THR A 62 4.02 8.02 -5.38
C THR A 62 2.76 7.63 -6.15
N ASP A 63 2.94 7.02 -7.32
CA ASP A 63 1.85 6.61 -8.19
C ASP A 63 1.13 5.35 -7.67
N ARG A 64 0.02 4.99 -8.33
CA ARG A 64 -0.78 3.81 -8.00
C ARG A 64 -0.02 2.49 -8.10
N ASP A 65 1.09 2.44 -8.83
CA ASP A 65 1.94 1.25 -8.97
C ASP A 65 2.98 1.15 -7.85
N GLY A 66 3.14 2.20 -7.05
CA GLY A 66 4.13 2.31 -5.99
C GLY A 66 5.45 2.93 -6.45
N ASN A 67 5.47 3.64 -7.60
CA ASN A 67 6.66 4.30 -8.12
C ASN A 67 6.70 5.76 -7.69
N SER A 68 7.87 6.23 -7.29
CA SER A 68 8.09 7.64 -6.97
C SER A 68 8.44 8.46 -8.22
N ALA A 69 7.86 9.65 -8.34
CA ALA A 69 8.27 10.62 -9.35
C ALA A 69 9.72 11.10 -9.18
N LEU A 70 10.35 10.84 -8.02
CA LEU A 70 11.74 11.14 -7.73
C LEU A 70 12.73 10.07 -8.22
N GLY A 71 12.28 9.12 -9.03
CA GLY A 71 13.11 8.17 -9.77
C GLY A 71 13.12 6.74 -9.25
N GLN A 72 12.62 6.45 -8.06
CA GLN A 72 12.48 5.08 -7.57
C GLN A 72 11.25 4.41 -8.21
N LYS A 73 11.45 3.24 -8.82
CA LYS A 73 10.40 2.50 -9.53
C LYS A 73 10.31 1.05 -9.06
N PRO A 74 9.98 0.80 -7.78
CA PRO A 74 9.87 -0.56 -7.27
C PRO A 74 8.63 -1.29 -7.79
N ALA A 75 7.62 -0.58 -8.25
CA ALA A 75 6.33 -1.12 -8.71
C ALA A 75 5.67 -2.08 -7.70
N THR A 76 5.88 -1.85 -6.41
CA THR A 76 5.44 -2.74 -5.31
C THR A 76 3.96 -3.06 -5.39
N LEU A 77 3.10 -2.03 -5.51
CA LEU A 77 1.66 -2.23 -5.53
C LEU A 77 1.19 -2.92 -6.81
N ARG A 78 1.86 -2.67 -7.96
CA ARG A 78 1.57 -3.39 -9.19
C ARG A 78 1.93 -4.86 -9.07
N GLN A 79 3.12 -5.18 -8.55
CA GLN A 79 3.55 -6.57 -8.36
C GLN A 79 2.59 -7.33 -7.42
N ILE A 80 2.14 -6.70 -6.33
CA ILE A 80 1.15 -7.31 -5.42
C ILE A 80 -0.17 -7.52 -6.14
N ALA A 81 -0.69 -6.53 -6.88
CA ALA A 81 -1.95 -6.63 -7.59
C ALA A 81 -1.94 -7.75 -8.63
N ASP A 82 -0.86 -7.83 -9.43
CA ASP A 82 -0.68 -8.84 -10.45
C ASP A 82 -0.57 -10.25 -9.83
N GLY A 83 0.16 -10.35 -8.70
CA GLY A 83 0.26 -11.59 -7.95
C GLY A 83 -1.07 -12.03 -7.32
N LEU A 84 -1.79 -11.14 -6.64
CA LEU A 84 -3.09 -11.45 -6.03
C LEU A 84 -4.12 -11.91 -7.07
N ALA A 85 -4.05 -11.39 -8.29
CA ALA A 85 -4.93 -11.83 -9.37
C ALA A 85 -4.71 -13.31 -9.72
N THR A 86 -3.49 -13.85 -9.61
CA THR A 86 -3.21 -15.29 -9.80
C THR A 86 -3.81 -16.16 -8.69
N HIS A 87 -4.12 -15.56 -7.53
CA HIS A 87 -4.82 -16.20 -6.41
C HIS A 87 -6.34 -15.96 -6.43
N GLY A 88 -6.89 -15.40 -7.53
CA GLY A 88 -8.32 -15.13 -7.66
C GLY A 88 -8.80 -13.95 -6.81
N ILE A 89 -7.93 -13.00 -6.46
CA ILE A 89 -8.26 -11.81 -5.69
C ILE A 89 -8.14 -10.58 -6.58
N SER A 90 -9.25 -9.86 -6.72
CA SER A 90 -9.30 -8.61 -7.49
C SER A 90 -8.65 -7.45 -6.71
N SER A 91 -8.21 -6.41 -7.41
CA SER A 91 -7.62 -5.24 -6.75
C SER A 91 -7.91 -3.93 -7.45
N VAL A 92 -7.86 -2.84 -6.70
CA VAL A 92 -7.88 -1.47 -7.21
C VAL A 92 -6.68 -0.72 -6.64
N ARG A 93 -5.79 -0.25 -7.50
CA ARG A 93 -4.67 0.62 -7.16
C ARG A 93 -5.04 2.06 -7.49
N ILE A 94 -4.80 3.00 -6.59
CA ILE A 94 -5.25 4.38 -6.72
C ILE A 94 -4.11 5.38 -6.75
N ASP A 95 -4.31 6.48 -7.47
CA ASP A 95 -3.53 7.70 -7.28
C ASP A 95 -4.18 8.55 -6.19
N LYS A 96 -3.42 9.02 -5.22
CA LYS A 96 -3.92 9.96 -4.20
C LYS A 96 -4.40 11.27 -4.86
N ARG A 97 -5.39 11.94 -4.25
CA ARG A 97 -5.86 13.25 -4.72
C ARG A 97 -4.69 14.23 -4.91
N GLY A 98 -4.75 15.06 -5.94
CA GLY A 98 -3.70 16.01 -6.28
C GLY A 98 -2.50 15.41 -7.01
N MET A 99 -2.45 14.09 -7.25
CA MET A 99 -1.31 13.40 -7.84
C MET A 99 -1.70 12.62 -9.10
N PHE A 100 -0.78 12.54 -10.05
CA PHE A 100 -0.89 11.75 -11.30
C PHE A 100 -2.26 11.86 -11.97
N GLY A 101 -2.98 10.75 -12.14
CA GLY A 101 -4.32 10.71 -12.73
C GLY A 101 -5.41 11.38 -11.89
N SER A 102 -5.17 11.60 -10.59
CA SER A 102 -6.07 12.32 -9.67
C SER A 102 -5.68 13.79 -9.47
N LYS A 103 -4.80 14.34 -10.32
CA LYS A 103 -4.27 15.71 -10.16
C LYS A 103 -5.35 16.78 -10.06
N GLN A 104 -6.46 16.60 -10.75
CA GLN A 104 -7.56 17.58 -10.78
C GLN A 104 -8.55 17.44 -9.61
N ALA A 105 -8.36 16.44 -8.74
CA ALA A 105 -9.26 16.20 -7.61
C ALA A 105 -9.12 17.24 -6.48
N VAL A 106 -8.04 18.02 -6.46
CA VAL A 106 -7.80 19.14 -5.54
C VAL A 106 -6.98 20.21 -6.26
N ALA A 107 -7.08 21.46 -5.82
CA ALA A 107 -6.39 22.59 -6.44
C ALA A 107 -4.86 22.53 -6.25
N ASP A 108 -4.40 22.14 -5.05
CA ASP A 108 -2.99 21.90 -4.70
C ASP A 108 -2.86 20.56 -4.00
N GLY A 109 -2.02 19.66 -4.53
CA GLY A 109 -1.77 18.34 -3.95
C GLY A 109 -1.04 18.37 -2.60
N ASN A 110 -0.57 19.52 -2.14
CA ASN A 110 -0.01 19.73 -0.80
C ASN A 110 -1.04 20.24 0.20
N ASP A 111 -2.19 20.76 -0.27
CA ASP A 111 -3.30 21.23 0.56
C ASP A 111 -4.28 20.06 0.78
N VAL A 112 -3.86 19.11 1.57
CA VAL A 112 -4.59 17.87 1.87
C VAL A 112 -4.33 17.46 3.32
N THR A 113 -5.24 16.64 3.86
CA THR A 113 -5.14 16.05 5.20
C THR A 113 -5.27 14.54 5.16
N ILE A 114 -4.87 13.85 6.22
CA ILE A 114 -5.10 12.40 6.37
C ILE A 114 -6.59 12.08 6.40
N ALA A 115 -7.41 12.93 7.03
CA ALA A 115 -8.86 12.77 7.04
C ALA A 115 -9.48 12.85 5.63
N GLU A 116 -8.95 13.69 4.77
CA GLU A 116 -9.37 13.81 3.37
C GLU A 116 -8.95 12.60 2.54
N TYR A 117 -7.73 12.08 2.71
CA TYR A 117 -7.32 10.82 2.10
C TYR A 117 -8.19 9.65 2.59
N ALA A 118 -8.54 9.59 3.87
CA ALA A 118 -9.47 8.59 4.42
C ALA A 118 -10.87 8.73 3.80
N SER A 119 -11.33 9.96 3.51
CA SER A 119 -12.58 10.20 2.80
C SER A 119 -12.55 9.68 1.36
N ASP A 120 -11.41 9.84 0.66
CA ASP A 120 -11.23 9.25 -0.68
C ASP A 120 -11.30 7.73 -0.66
N VAL A 121 -10.67 7.08 0.34
CA VAL A 121 -10.76 5.63 0.52
C VAL A 121 -12.22 5.18 0.65
N ARG A 122 -13.04 5.90 1.42
CA ARG A 122 -14.49 5.60 1.54
C ARG A 122 -15.23 5.79 0.21
N SER A 123 -14.90 6.84 -0.56
CA SER A 123 -15.44 7.05 -1.91
C SER A 123 -15.11 5.86 -2.83
N TRP A 124 -13.86 5.40 -2.80
CA TRP A 124 -13.40 4.24 -3.54
C TRP A 124 -14.13 2.96 -3.14
N ILE A 125 -14.31 2.71 -1.84
CA ILE A 125 -15.04 1.54 -1.33
C ILE A 125 -16.45 1.52 -1.90
N GLY A 126 -17.15 2.66 -1.90
CA GLY A 126 -18.50 2.77 -2.49
C GLY A 126 -18.53 2.39 -3.97
N VAL A 127 -17.58 2.91 -4.76
CA VAL A 127 -17.48 2.62 -6.21
C VAL A 127 -17.14 1.15 -6.46
N ILE A 128 -16.18 0.60 -5.71
CA ILE A 128 -15.75 -0.81 -5.88
C ILE A 128 -16.90 -1.74 -5.53
N ARG A 129 -17.61 -1.51 -4.43
CA ARG A 129 -18.77 -2.31 -4.03
C ARG A 129 -19.90 -2.26 -5.06
N ALA A 130 -20.18 -1.07 -5.60
CA ALA A 130 -21.19 -0.91 -6.65
C ALA A 130 -20.80 -1.66 -7.94
N LYS A 131 -19.50 -1.68 -8.28
CA LYS A 131 -18.99 -2.35 -9.48
C LYS A 131 -18.92 -3.87 -9.34
N THR A 132 -18.54 -4.38 -8.16
CA THR A 132 -18.20 -5.80 -7.97
C THR A 132 -19.27 -6.60 -7.22
N GLY A 133 -20.17 -5.93 -6.50
CA GLY A 133 -21.12 -6.55 -5.59
C GLY A 133 -20.50 -7.03 -4.26
N ALA A 134 -19.22 -6.73 -4.00
CA ALA A 134 -18.55 -7.12 -2.77
C ALA A 134 -19.22 -6.47 -1.54
N ARG A 135 -19.38 -7.23 -0.46
CA ARG A 135 -20.02 -6.75 0.77
C ARG A 135 -19.13 -5.78 1.53
N CYS A 136 -17.84 -6.06 1.57
CA CYS A 136 -16.81 -5.22 2.16
C CYS A 136 -15.54 -5.28 1.28
N ILE A 137 -14.59 -4.38 1.51
CA ILE A 137 -13.35 -4.24 0.75
C ILE A 137 -12.17 -4.36 1.71
N TRP A 138 -11.15 -5.13 1.35
CA TRP A 138 -9.85 -5.12 2.01
C TRP A 138 -9.12 -3.83 1.68
N VAL A 139 -8.53 -3.17 2.67
CA VAL A 139 -7.74 -1.96 2.45
C VAL A 139 -6.28 -2.27 2.75
N LEU A 140 -5.44 -2.19 1.71
CA LEU A 140 -4.01 -2.35 1.79
C LEU A 140 -3.36 -0.97 1.71
N GLY A 141 -2.50 -0.64 2.68
CA GLY A 141 -1.72 0.59 2.67
C GLY A 141 -0.22 0.32 2.78
N HIS A 142 0.57 1.00 1.96
CA HIS A 142 2.03 0.96 2.03
C HIS A 142 2.56 2.24 2.67
N SER A 143 3.42 2.10 3.70
CA SER A 143 4.05 3.25 4.37
C SER A 143 2.99 4.24 4.92
N GLU A 144 3.02 5.55 4.58
CA GLU A 144 1.96 6.52 4.88
C GLU A 144 0.56 6.02 4.46
N GLY A 145 0.46 5.26 3.35
CA GLY A 145 -0.80 4.65 2.93
C GLY A 145 -1.38 3.69 3.97
N GLY A 146 -0.54 3.09 4.83
CA GLY A 146 -0.98 2.31 5.99
C GLY A 146 -1.65 3.17 7.06
N LEU A 147 -1.12 4.35 7.33
CA LEU A 147 -1.79 5.33 8.20
C LEU A 147 -3.14 5.77 7.62
N VAL A 148 -3.20 6.03 6.31
CA VAL A 148 -4.45 6.37 5.62
C VAL A 148 -5.46 5.22 5.71
N ALA A 149 -5.01 3.97 5.56
CA ALA A 149 -5.86 2.78 5.73
C ALA A 149 -6.43 2.70 7.14
N LEU A 150 -5.59 2.88 8.16
CA LEU A 150 -5.99 2.92 9.58
C LEU A 150 -7.00 4.04 9.85
N ALA A 151 -6.75 5.25 9.38
CA ALA A 151 -7.65 6.38 9.54
C ALA A 151 -8.99 6.17 8.82
N SER A 152 -8.98 5.53 7.65
CA SER A 152 -10.18 5.25 6.87
C SER A 152 -11.08 4.20 7.52
N ALA A 153 -10.51 3.29 8.30
CA ALA A 153 -11.21 2.15 8.89
C ALA A 153 -11.98 2.49 10.18
N GLN A 154 -11.75 3.68 10.75
CA GLN A 154 -12.41 4.07 11.99
C GLN A 154 -13.94 4.13 11.84
N GLY A 155 -14.66 3.25 12.56
CA GLY A 155 -16.13 3.19 12.55
C GLY A 155 -16.76 2.71 11.24
N GLN A 156 -16.00 2.04 10.35
CA GLN A 156 -16.49 1.56 9.05
C GLN A 156 -16.79 0.06 9.08
N ALA A 157 -18.02 -0.32 8.70
CA ALA A 157 -18.46 -1.72 8.62
C ALA A 157 -18.27 -2.35 7.23
N ASP A 158 -17.87 -1.57 6.23
CA ASP A 158 -17.67 -2.02 4.85
C ASP A 158 -16.19 -2.22 4.48
N ILE A 159 -15.31 -2.26 5.49
CA ILE A 159 -13.93 -2.71 5.40
C ILE A 159 -13.85 -4.13 5.96
N CYS A 160 -13.38 -5.10 5.15
CA CYS A 160 -13.22 -6.50 5.55
C CYS A 160 -12.07 -6.67 6.54
N GLY A 161 -11.00 -5.94 6.34
CA GLY A 161 -9.79 -5.95 7.15
C GLY A 161 -8.71 -5.07 6.54
N LEU A 162 -7.58 -4.96 7.24
CA LEU A 162 -6.45 -4.12 6.86
C LEU A 162 -5.22 -4.96 6.54
N ILE A 163 -4.46 -4.51 5.53
CA ILE A 163 -3.16 -5.06 5.17
C ILE A 163 -2.16 -3.89 5.21
N LEU A 164 -1.27 -3.92 6.20
CA LEU A 164 -0.35 -2.84 6.51
C LEU A 164 1.07 -3.24 6.09
N LEU A 165 1.58 -2.60 5.03
CA LEU A 165 2.90 -2.90 4.46
C LEU A 165 3.89 -1.80 4.83
N SER A 166 4.99 -2.14 5.51
CA SER A 166 6.02 -1.18 5.95
C SER A 166 5.38 0.08 6.55
N THR A 167 4.36 -0.12 7.40
CA THR A 167 3.54 0.95 7.99
C THR A 167 4.18 1.45 9.27
N PRO A 168 4.27 2.78 9.50
CA PRO A 168 4.82 3.31 10.74
C PRO A 168 3.98 2.89 11.97
N GLY A 169 4.67 2.60 13.07
CA GLY A 169 4.05 2.37 14.38
C GLY A 169 4.06 3.62 15.27
N ARG A 170 4.84 4.63 14.89
CA ARG A 170 4.99 5.93 15.59
C ARG A 170 4.37 7.06 14.78
N PRO A 171 4.04 8.21 15.39
CA PRO A 171 3.75 9.44 14.67
C PRO A 171 4.85 9.76 13.64
N LEU A 172 4.45 10.27 12.47
CA LEU A 172 5.42 10.45 11.38
C LEU A 172 6.45 11.56 11.63
N GLY A 173 6.22 12.47 12.56
CA GLY A 173 7.24 13.42 13.04
C GLY A 173 8.44 12.69 13.67
N GLU A 174 8.18 11.71 14.54
CA GLU A 174 9.22 10.87 15.14
C GLU A 174 9.96 10.02 14.10
N VAL A 175 9.23 9.46 13.13
CA VAL A 175 9.81 8.67 12.03
C VAL A 175 10.72 9.55 11.18
N LEU A 176 10.27 10.73 10.78
CA LEU A 176 11.07 11.69 9.99
C LEU A 176 12.34 12.12 10.75
N ARG A 177 12.21 12.40 12.06
CA ARG A 177 13.34 12.71 12.94
C ARG A 177 14.38 11.60 12.92
N ALA A 178 13.95 10.35 13.12
CA ALA A 178 14.83 9.20 13.09
C ALA A 178 15.52 9.01 11.73
N GLN A 179 14.79 9.17 10.62
CA GLN A 179 15.35 9.10 9.26
C GLN A 179 16.42 10.18 9.03
N LEU A 180 16.17 11.42 9.42
CA LEU A 180 17.12 12.53 9.23
C LEU A 180 18.35 12.38 10.13
N HIS A 181 18.17 11.90 11.37
CA HIS A 181 19.27 11.59 12.29
C HIS A 181 20.16 10.44 11.79
N ALA A 182 19.62 9.50 11.02
CA ALA A 182 20.38 8.40 10.43
C ALA A 182 21.28 8.84 9.26
N ILE A 183 21.15 10.08 8.76
CA ILE A 183 21.97 10.62 7.67
C ILE A 183 23.30 11.16 8.21
N PRO A 184 24.46 10.54 7.93
CA PRO A 184 25.74 10.99 8.50
C PRO A 184 26.09 12.45 8.19
N SER A 185 25.74 12.93 6.99
CA SER A 185 25.98 14.32 6.57
C SER A 185 25.07 15.35 7.25
N ALA A 186 23.97 14.93 7.87
CA ALA A 186 23.05 15.82 8.60
C ALA A 186 23.54 16.17 10.02
N LYS A 187 24.61 15.53 10.51
CA LYS A 187 25.08 15.66 11.90
C LYS A 187 25.22 17.10 12.40
N THR A 188 25.67 18.02 11.55
CA THR A 188 25.86 19.43 11.91
C THR A 188 24.57 20.25 11.95
N VAL A 189 23.48 19.72 11.40
CA VAL A 189 22.18 20.40 11.29
C VAL A 189 21.09 19.73 12.13
N LEU A 190 21.41 18.69 12.90
CA LEU A 190 20.46 17.98 13.77
C LEU A 190 19.66 18.93 14.69
N PRO A 191 20.26 19.96 15.35
CA PRO A 191 19.48 20.87 16.18
C PRO A 191 18.41 21.63 15.38
N GLN A 192 18.69 21.96 14.10
CA GLN A 192 17.71 22.64 13.24
C GLN A 192 16.60 21.69 12.82
N ILE A 193 16.93 20.41 12.56
CA ILE A 193 15.95 19.36 12.26
C ILE A 193 15.01 19.20 13.43
N ASP A 194 15.54 19.02 14.64
CA ASP A 194 14.74 18.82 15.85
C ASP A 194 13.81 20.01 16.13
N THR A 195 14.36 21.23 16.08
CA THR A 195 13.55 22.44 16.26
C THR A 195 12.45 22.58 15.23
N ALA A 196 12.72 22.23 13.96
CA ALA A 196 11.73 22.32 12.90
C ALA A 196 10.61 21.27 13.08
N ILE A 197 10.96 20.05 13.45
CA ILE A 197 9.96 19.00 13.70
C ILE A 197 9.14 19.35 14.95
N ASP A 198 9.77 19.77 16.06
CA ASP A 198 9.07 20.18 17.28
C ASP A 198 8.05 21.31 17.01
N ALA A 199 8.43 22.29 16.17
CA ALA A 199 7.52 23.38 15.79
C ALA A 199 6.30 22.84 14.99
N LEU A 200 6.53 21.96 14.03
CA LEU A 200 5.44 21.36 13.22
C LEU A 200 4.55 20.45 14.08
N GLU A 201 5.12 19.67 14.99
CA GLU A 201 4.37 18.85 15.96
C GLU A 201 3.53 19.73 16.91
N ALA A 202 3.98 20.96 17.19
CA ALA A 202 3.22 21.94 17.94
C ALA A 202 2.22 22.76 17.09
N GLY A 203 2.02 22.41 15.82
CA GLY A 203 1.13 23.11 14.90
C GLY A 203 1.66 24.46 14.40
N GLN A 204 2.98 24.69 14.49
CA GLN A 204 3.61 25.95 14.12
C GLN A 204 4.42 25.81 12.82
N HIS A 205 4.31 26.80 11.94
CA HIS A 205 5.13 26.87 10.73
C HIS A 205 6.58 27.27 11.05
N VAL A 206 7.49 26.79 10.22
CA VAL A 206 8.92 27.07 10.27
C VAL A 206 9.31 28.03 9.16
N ASP A 207 10.03 29.10 9.50
CA ASP A 207 10.67 29.92 8.47
C ASP A 207 11.87 29.20 7.89
N VAL A 208 11.70 28.66 6.69
CA VAL A 208 12.74 27.87 6.00
C VAL A 208 13.99 28.69 5.66
N GLN A 209 13.91 30.04 5.64
CA GLN A 209 15.07 30.89 5.39
C GLN A 209 16.08 30.83 6.53
N THR A 210 15.62 30.51 7.75
CA THR A 210 16.46 30.31 8.93
C THR A 210 17.18 28.96 8.94
N LEU A 211 16.72 28.02 8.11
CA LEU A 211 17.28 26.66 8.05
C LEU A 211 18.47 26.57 7.07
N HIS A 212 19.34 25.61 7.36
CA HIS A 212 20.38 25.20 6.44
C HIS A 212 19.78 24.89 5.05
N PRO A 213 20.42 25.33 3.94
CA PRO A 213 19.88 25.15 2.58
C PRO A 213 19.43 23.71 2.25
N GLY A 214 20.16 22.71 2.74
CA GLY A 214 19.82 21.28 2.55
C GLY A 214 18.51 20.83 3.21
N LEU A 215 17.98 21.58 4.16
CA LEU A 215 16.72 21.27 4.86
C LEU A 215 15.50 21.97 4.23
N ARG A 216 15.71 23.01 3.43
CA ARG A 216 14.62 23.85 2.90
C ARG A 216 13.65 23.08 1.98
N GLY A 217 14.14 22.03 1.32
CA GLY A 217 13.30 21.15 0.50
C GLY A 217 12.41 20.23 1.35
N VAL A 218 12.96 19.71 2.46
CA VAL A 218 12.21 18.84 3.39
C VAL A 218 11.08 19.60 4.07
N PHE A 219 11.39 20.81 4.58
CA PHE A 219 10.43 21.65 5.31
C PHE A 219 9.84 22.77 4.44
N HIS A 220 9.69 22.52 3.13
CA HIS A 220 9.19 23.55 2.20
C HIS A 220 7.84 24.10 2.68
N PRO A 221 7.60 25.44 2.62
CA PRO A 221 6.38 26.05 3.17
C PRO A 221 5.07 25.42 2.67
N ARG A 222 5.03 25.00 1.41
CA ARG A 222 3.82 24.40 0.82
C ARG A 222 3.45 23.01 1.34
N VAL A 223 4.34 22.34 2.08
CA VAL A 223 4.06 21.00 2.65
C VAL A 223 3.89 21.06 4.17
N GLN A 224 4.08 22.21 4.80
CA GLN A 224 4.07 22.30 6.26
C GLN A 224 2.68 22.08 6.86
N ASP A 225 1.60 22.55 6.23
CA ASP A 225 0.23 22.28 6.67
C ASP A 225 -0.08 20.79 6.65
N PHE A 226 0.31 20.10 5.57
CA PHE A 226 0.19 18.64 5.51
C PHE A 226 1.06 17.94 6.56
N MET A 227 2.30 18.40 6.79
CA MET A 227 3.17 17.80 7.82
C MET A 227 2.59 18.00 9.23
N ILE A 228 2.04 19.18 9.52
CA ILE A 228 1.36 19.45 10.78
C ILE A 228 0.20 18.47 10.99
N ASP A 229 -0.69 18.31 10.01
CA ASP A 229 -1.79 17.34 10.09
C ASP A 229 -1.26 15.91 10.25
N LEU A 230 -0.29 15.51 9.41
CA LEU A 230 0.29 14.18 9.39
C LEU A 230 0.91 13.78 10.74
N PHE A 231 1.61 14.70 11.41
CA PHE A 231 2.32 14.44 12.67
C PHE A 231 1.38 14.29 13.87
N HIS A 232 0.14 14.78 13.77
CA HIS A 232 -0.87 14.61 14.81
C HIS A 232 -1.51 13.21 14.84
N HIS A 233 -1.26 12.37 13.85
CA HIS A 233 -1.81 11.02 13.79
C HIS A 233 -0.85 10.00 14.39
N ASP A 234 -1.36 9.19 15.32
CA ASP A 234 -0.64 8.06 15.91
C ASP A 234 -1.17 6.75 15.31
N PRO A 235 -0.39 6.06 14.46
CA PRO A 235 -0.83 4.82 13.83
C PRO A 235 -1.14 3.69 14.83
N ALA A 236 -0.38 3.58 15.91
CA ALA A 236 -0.62 2.56 16.93
C ALA A 236 -1.93 2.80 17.69
N LEU A 237 -2.28 4.06 17.99
CA LEU A 237 -3.56 4.40 18.60
C LEU A 237 -4.74 4.12 17.65
N LEU A 238 -4.60 4.44 16.36
CA LEU A 238 -5.61 4.13 15.35
C LEU A 238 -5.79 2.61 15.18
N LEU A 239 -4.70 1.84 15.19
CA LEU A 239 -4.76 0.38 15.13
C LEU A 239 -5.44 -0.20 16.36
N LYS A 240 -5.12 0.28 17.55
CA LYS A 240 -5.75 -0.15 18.81
C LYS A 240 -7.27 0.07 18.84
N ALA A 241 -7.75 1.09 18.14
CA ALA A 241 -9.18 1.40 18.03
C ALA A 241 -9.91 0.59 16.94
N TYR A 242 -9.18 -0.10 16.06
CA TYR A 242 -9.75 -0.96 15.02
C TYR A 242 -9.94 -2.40 15.54
N HIS A 243 -11.04 -3.04 15.17
CA HIS A 243 -11.41 -4.37 15.68
C HIS A 243 -11.62 -5.43 14.59
N GLY A 244 -11.28 -5.12 13.34
CA GLY A 244 -11.32 -6.09 12.23
C GLY A 244 -10.00 -6.85 12.07
N PRO A 245 -9.93 -7.82 11.15
CA PRO A 245 -8.71 -8.56 10.85
C PRO A 245 -7.59 -7.64 10.36
N VAL A 246 -6.36 -7.85 10.86
CA VAL A 246 -5.18 -7.07 10.47
C VAL A 246 -4.02 -7.98 10.08
N PHE A 247 -3.41 -7.69 8.92
CA PHE A 247 -2.19 -8.32 8.43
C PHE A 247 -1.09 -7.28 8.30
N ILE A 248 0.06 -7.52 8.91
CA ILE A 248 1.20 -6.60 8.92
C ILE A 248 2.40 -7.28 8.26
N VAL A 249 3.00 -6.62 7.27
CA VAL A 249 4.25 -7.06 6.63
C VAL A 249 5.31 -6.00 6.82
N GLN A 250 6.46 -6.39 7.35
CA GLN A 250 7.57 -5.48 7.61
C GLN A 250 8.88 -6.02 7.02
N GLY A 251 9.63 -5.17 6.31
CA GLY A 251 10.99 -5.48 5.88
C GLY A 251 11.98 -5.37 7.03
N GLY A 252 12.80 -6.41 7.23
CA GLY A 252 13.81 -6.45 8.32
C GLY A 252 14.98 -5.50 8.10
N THR A 253 15.24 -5.09 6.84
CA THR A 253 16.30 -4.14 6.47
C THR A 253 15.72 -2.79 6.02
N ASP A 254 14.45 -2.54 6.32
CA ASP A 254 13.78 -1.26 6.04
C ASP A 254 14.45 -0.13 6.84
N ARG A 255 14.95 0.90 6.13
CA ARG A 255 15.61 2.07 6.70
C ARG A 255 14.69 3.28 6.81
N GLN A 256 13.46 3.16 6.33
CA GLN A 256 12.48 4.24 6.42
C GLN A 256 11.54 4.00 7.60
N ILE A 257 11.00 2.78 7.71
CA ILE A 257 10.17 2.33 8.84
C ILE A 257 10.92 1.21 9.55
N SER A 258 11.26 1.45 10.80
CA SER A 258 12.13 0.56 11.57
C SER A 258 11.39 -0.70 12.03
N ALA A 259 11.92 -1.87 11.65
CA ALA A 259 11.39 -3.14 12.16
C ALA A 259 11.57 -3.30 13.68
N THR A 260 12.52 -2.57 14.29
CA THR A 260 12.80 -2.62 15.73
C THR A 260 12.06 -1.57 16.54
N ASP A 261 11.70 -0.44 15.95
CA ASP A 261 11.05 0.66 16.65
C ASP A 261 9.56 0.78 16.34
N ASP A 262 9.13 0.49 15.10
CA ASP A 262 7.76 0.67 14.64
C ASP A 262 6.92 -0.62 14.77
N LEU A 263 7.45 -1.77 14.31
CA LEU A 263 6.70 -3.03 14.34
C LEU A 263 6.27 -3.47 15.76
N PRO A 264 7.10 -3.35 16.82
CA PRO A 264 6.67 -3.69 18.18
C PRO A 264 5.48 -2.87 18.66
N LEU A 265 5.38 -1.59 18.26
CA LEU A 265 4.26 -0.73 18.65
C LEU A 265 2.96 -1.16 17.97
N LEU A 266 3.00 -1.48 16.69
CA LEU A 266 1.84 -2.04 15.99
C LEU A 266 1.40 -3.37 16.61
N LYS A 267 2.35 -4.26 16.90
CA LYS A 267 2.06 -5.55 17.53
C LYS A 267 1.51 -5.41 18.95
N ALA A 268 1.94 -4.40 19.71
CA ALA A 268 1.40 -4.11 21.02
C ALA A 268 0.00 -3.49 20.96
N ALA A 269 -0.29 -2.72 19.90
CA ALA A 269 -1.59 -2.11 19.65
C ALA A 269 -2.66 -3.13 19.27
N ASP A 270 -2.28 -4.16 18.48
CA ASP A 270 -3.14 -5.30 18.13
C ASP A 270 -2.36 -6.63 18.25
N PRO A 271 -2.42 -7.29 19.41
CA PRO A 271 -1.76 -8.59 19.62
C PRO A 271 -2.29 -9.73 18.74
N GLU A 272 -3.52 -9.61 18.21
CA GLU A 272 -4.16 -10.61 17.35
C GLU A 272 -3.78 -10.43 15.88
N ALA A 273 -3.14 -9.31 15.50
CA ALA A 273 -2.69 -9.08 14.14
C ALA A 273 -1.74 -10.19 13.66
N THR A 274 -1.97 -10.68 12.46
CA THR A 274 -1.00 -11.56 11.77
C THR A 274 0.19 -10.75 11.31
N VAL A 275 1.40 -11.13 11.72
CA VAL A 275 2.63 -10.38 11.43
C VAL A 275 3.62 -11.23 10.66
N VAL A 276 4.12 -10.71 9.55
CA VAL A 276 5.20 -11.28 8.75
C VAL A 276 6.39 -10.32 8.73
N LEU A 277 7.52 -10.76 9.26
CA LEU A 277 8.80 -10.07 9.16
C LEU A 277 9.63 -10.73 8.05
N LEU A 278 9.98 -9.96 7.03
CA LEU A 278 10.81 -10.38 5.90
C LEU A 278 12.28 -9.99 6.16
N PRO A 279 13.17 -10.90 6.58
CA PRO A 279 14.45 -10.52 7.18
C PRO A 279 15.37 -9.65 6.29
N SER A 280 15.36 -9.88 4.96
CA SER A 280 16.21 -9.18 3.99
C SER A 280 15.48 -8.14 3.16
N ALA A 281 14.17 -7.97 3.34
CA ALA A 281 13.41 -7.02 2.55
C ALA A 281 13.62 -5.57 3.01
N ILE A 282 13.66 -4.66 2.05
CA ILE A 282 13.72 -3.21 2.24
C ILE A 282 12.31 -2.60 2.32
N HIS A 283 12.21 -1.27 2.40
CA HIS A 283 10.94 -0.53 2.50
C HIS A 283 9.90 -0.87 1.42
N SER A 284 10.34 -1.15 0.20
CA SER A 284 9.46 -1.58 -0.89
C SER A 284 9.11 -3.07 -0.86
N LEU A 285 9.46 -3.79 0.21
CA LEU A 285 9.33 -5.24 0.35
C LEU A 285 10.13 -6.04 -0.70
N ALA A 286 11.03 -5.40 -1.43
CA ALA A 286 11.94 -6.07 -2.34
C ALA A 286 13.11 -6.70 -1.57
N ASP A 287 13.53 -7.88 -2.00
CA ASP A 287 14.77 -8.49 -1.53
C ASP A 287 15.96 -7.85 -2.28
N LEU A 288 16.92 -7.30 -1.54
CA LEU A 288 18.15 -6.72 -2.12
C LEU A 288 19.01 -7.74 -2.85
N GLY A 289 18.86 -9.02 -2.55
CA GLY A 289 19.55 -10.13 -3.22
C GLY A 289 18.92 -10.53 -4.55
N ALA A 290 17.74 -10.02 -4.88
CA ALA A 290 17.02 -10.40 -6.08
C ALA A 290 17.60 -9.74 -7.34
N VAL A 291 17.48 -10.45 -8.47
CA VAL A 291 17.87 -9.91 -9.79
C VAL A 291 16.77 -8.96 -10.26
N PRO A 292 17.10 -7.71 -10.66
CA PRO A 292 16.11 -6.79 -11.17
C PRO A 292 15.36 -7.36 -12.39
N ALA A 293 14.07 -7.05 -12.49
CA ALA A 293 13.27 -7.36 -13.65
C ALA A 293 13.72 -6.53 -14.89
N THR A 294 13.21 -6.87 -16.07
CA THR A 294 13.59 -6.20 -17.33
C THR A 294 13.21 -4.72 -17.36
N ASP A 295 12.22 -4.30 -16.57
CA ASP A 295 11.81 -2.90 -16.39
C ASP A 295 12.63 -2.17 -15.30
N GLY A 296 13.61 -2.84 -14.69
CA GLY A 296 14.47 -2.31 -13.65
C GLY A 296 13.85 -2.34 -12.25
N SER A 297 12.63 -2.85 -12.06
CA SER A 297 12.04 -3.05 -10.74
C SER A 297 12.72 -4.22 -10.02
N LEU A 298 12.91 -4.09 -8.70
CA LEU A 298 13.30 -5.23 -7.87
C LEU A 298 12.06 -6.06 -7.55
N PRO A 299 12.12 -7.40 -7.72
CA PRO A 299 11.01 -8.24 -7.30
C PRO A 299 10.77 -8.09 -5.79
N ILE A 300 9.51 -8.04 -5.40
CA ILE A 300 9.13 -8.13 -3.99
C ILE A 300 9.44 -9.53 -3.46
N ASP A 301 9.63 -9.65 -2.15
CA ASP A 301 9.86 -10.95 -1.50
C ASP A 301 8.74 -11.93 -1.86
N GLY A 302 9.11 -13.16 -2.19
CA GLY A 302 8.19 -14.18 -2.69
C GLY A 302 7.11 -14.62 -1.71
N ALA A 303 7.25 -14.33 -0.41
CA ALA A 303 6.24 -14.63 0.60
C ALA A 303 5.09 -13.60 0.62
N VAL A 304 5.31 -12.36 0.17
CA VAL A 304 4.34 -11.27 0.30
C VAL A 304 2.98 -11.61 -0.29
N VAL A 305 2.95 -12.04 -1.54
CA VAL A 305 1.67 -12.31 -2.23
C VAL A 305 0.96 -13.54 -1.68
N PRO A 306 1.61 -14.71 -1.53
CA PRO A 306 0.96 -15.90 -0.97
C PRO A 306 0.40 -15.66 0.44
N ASP A 307 1.15 -15.01 1.32
CA ASP A 307 0.75 -14.77 2.71
C ASP A 307 -0.46 -13.82 2.78
N ILE A 308 -0.47 -12.74 1.97
CA ILE A 308 -1.64 -11.84 1.85
C ILE A 308 -2.85 -12.61 1.31
N ALA A 309 -2.66 -13.43 0.27
CA ALA A 309 -3.75 -14.19 -0.33
C ALA A 309 -4.36 -15.20 0.65
N GLU A 310 -3.50 -15.94 1.38
CA GLU A 310 -3.95 -16.87 2.42
C GLU A 310 -4.73 -16.15 3.53
N PHE A 311 -4.21 -15.00 4.00
CA PHE A 311 -4.89 -14.22 5.02
C PHE A 311 -6.28 -13.75 4.58
N ILE A 312 -6.42 -13.21 3.37
CA ILE A 312 -7.70 -12.77 2.81
C ILE A 312 -8.69 -13.94 2.66
N GLN A 313 -8.21 -15.10 2.23
CA GLN A 313 -9.06 -16.29 2.01
C GLN A 313 -9.53 -16.94 3.31
N LYS A 314 -8.81 -16.72 4.41
CA LYS A 314 -9.13 -17.28 5.72
C LYS A 314 -10.19 -16.47 6.48
N HIS A 315 -10.31 -15.17 6.19
CA HIS A 315 -11.23 -14.25 6.88
C HIS A 315 -12.33 -13.73 5.93
#